data_faafa3347517d3382d06ab9ecc4f6604
#
_entry.id   faafa3347517d3382d06ab9ecc4f6604
#
_cell.length_a   1.000
_cell.length_b   1.000
_cell.length_c   1.000
_cell.angle_alpha   90.00
_cell.angle_beta   90.00
_cell.angle_gamma   90.00
#
_symmetry.space_group_name_H-M   'P 1'
#
loop_
_entity.id
_entity.type
_entity.pdbx_description
1 polymer ?
#
loop_
_entity_poly.entity_id
_entity_poly.type
_entity_poly.pdbx_seq_one_letter_code
_entity_poly.pdbx_strand_id
1 'polypeptide(L)'
;DRTLSGYFATLKKKAKSGQELRLDDSVRVPGVETMPAEYEVRSYGWEADAITRGLIWHCSTCHRIVIAECRARKNRVNTKEMAQVLTSIRCHYEGGTAPWAVFDFEVFVPREFELGLSRLQAGLISFSFSAKKRRLVVDRLGMGQVVMKHSSLDAYVRDVHYKKLRKIRLRFQPVDWNGHEGFRFEGEHKRVYDW
;
A
#
# COMPACT_ATOMS: atom_id res chain seq x y z
N ASP A 1 13.65 3.68 23.75
CA ASP A 1 13.09 2.55 24.51
C ASP A 1 11.75 2.82 25.20
N ARG A 2 11.45 4.07 25.55
CA ARG A 2 10.17 4.44 26.18
C ARG A 2 8.95 4.14 25.30
N THR A 3 9.10 4.18 23.98
CA THR A 3 7.99 3.99 23.03
C THR A 3 7.55 2.53 22.95
N LEU A 4 8.50 1.60 22.94
CA LEU A 4 8.21 0.16 22.90
C LEU A 4 7.59 -0.31 24.21
N SER A 5 8.19 0.10 25.34
CA SER A 5 7.66 -0.19 26.67
C SER A 5 6.26 0.39 26.89
N GLY A 6 5.99 1.60 26.38
CA GLY A 6 4.66 2.22 26.42
C GLY A 6 3.62 1.46 25.59
N TYR A 7 4.00 0.97 24.41
CA TYR A 7 3.14 0.13 23.58
C TYR A 7 2.75 -1.17 24.30
N PHE A 8 3.72 -1.88 24.86
CA PHE A 8 3.47 -3.10 25.62
C PHE A 8 2.62 -2.86 26.86
N ALA A 9 2.83 -1.76 27.57
CA ALA A 9 1.98 -1.38 28.70
C ALA A 9 0.52 -1.15 28.26
N THR A 10 0.32 -0.56 27.08
CA THR A 10 -1.00 -0.35 26.50
C THR A 10 -1.67 -1.65 26.10
N LEU A 11 -0.94 -2.60 25.49
CA LEU A 11 -1.45 -3.94 25.18
C LEU A 11 -1.89 -4.68 26.45
N LYS A 12 -1.07 -4.67 27.51
CA LYS A 12 -1.42 -5.29 28.80
C LYS A 12 -2.71 -4.69 29.41
N LYS A 13 -2.91 -3.36 29.30
CA LYS A 13 -4.13 -2.69 29.78
C LYS A 13 -5.37 -3.02 28.96
N LYS A 14 -5.22 -3.28 27.65
CA LYS A 14 -6.33 -3.63 26.75
C LYS A 14 -6.74 -5.10 26.81
N ALA A 15 -5.91 -5.95 27.40
CA ALA A 15 -6.30 -7.34 27.66
C ALA A 15 -7.51 -7.36 28.59
N LYS A 16 -8.66 -7.88 28.10
CA LYS A 16 -9.88 -8.01 28.91
C LYS A 16 -9.61 -8.95 30.08
N SER A 17 -10.16 -8.61 31.24
CA SER A 17 -10.20 -9.49 32.41
C SER A 17 -10.69 -10.88 32.00
N GLY A 18 -9.86 -11.91 32.20
CA GLY A 18 -10.15 -13.30 31.81
C GLY A 18 -9.42 -13.81 30.55
N GLN A 19 -8.78 -12.96 29.76
CA GLN A 19 -7.84 -13.38 28.72
C GLN A 19 -6.41 -13.32 29.29
N GLU A 20 -5.81 -14.48 29.50
CA GLU A 20 -4.40 -14.57 29.88
C GLU A 20 -3.54 -14.12 28.68
N LEU A 21 -3.26 -12.82 28.60
CA LEU A 21 -2.32 -12.28 27.62
C LEU A 21 -0.92 -12.57 28.15
N ARG A 22 -0.37 -13.70 27.81
CA ARG A 22 1.05 -13.97 28.03
C ARG A 22 1.82 -13.21 26.96
N LEU A 23 2.18 -11.97 27.28
CA LEU A 23 3.16 -11.24 26.48
C LEU A 23 4.52 -11.90 26.70
N ASP A 24 4.96 -12.58 25.67
CA ASP A 24 6.26 -13.24 25.67
C ASP A 24 7.22 -12.41 24.79
N ASP A 25 8.11 -11.68 25.46
CA ASP A 25 9.19 -10.92 24.83
C ASP A 25 10.41 -11.80 24.52
N SER A 26 10.41 -13.06 24.96
CA SER A 26 11.42 -14.07 24.61
C SER A 26 11.14 -14.78 23.29
N VAL A 27 9.94 -14.55 22.69
CA VAL A 27 9.59 -15.14 21.41
C VAL A 27 10.54 -14.67 20.32
N ARG A 28 11.21 -15.62 19.70
CA ARG A 28 12.05 -15.34 18.52
C ARG A 28 11.24 -15.57 17.25
N VAL A 29 11.27 -14.59 16.36
CA VAL A 29 10.78 -14.73 14.98
C VAL A 29 11.99 -15.03 14.11
N PRO A 30 12.08 -16.23 13.49
CA PRO A 30 13.20 -16.60 12.62
C PRO A 30 13.38 -15.59 11.48
N GLY A 31 14.62 -15.29 11.12
CA GLY A 31 14.94 -14.37 10.03
C GLY A 31 14.98 -12.87 10.42
N VAL A 32 14.75 -12.53 11.68
CA VAL A 32 14.88 -11.14 12.16
C VAL A 32 16.29 -10.60 11.92
N GLU A 33 17.31 -11.47 12.02
CA GLU A 33 18.71 -11.14 11.77
C GLU A 33 19.01 -10.75 10.30
N THR A 34 18.09 -11.06 9.37
CA THR A 34 18.20 -10.68 7.95
C THR A 34 17.52 -9.36 7.63
N MET A 35 16.86 -8.74 8.60
CA MET A 35 16.24 -7.44 8.40
C MET A 35 17.31 -6.33 8.27
N PRO A 36 16.98 -5.21 7.61
CA PRO A 36 17.92 -4.09 7.46
C PRO A 36 18.56 -3.65 8.78
N ALA A 37 19.86 -3.38 8.76
CA ALA A 37 20.65 -3.03 9.95
C ALA A 37 20.19 -1.72 10.64
N GLU A 38 19.52 -0.84 9.89
CA GLU A 38 18.92 0.40 10.39
C GLU A 38 17.65 0.17 11.22
N TYR A 39 17.16 -1.08 11.32
CA TYR A 39 15.99 -1.42 12.12
C TYR A 39 16.39 -1.92 13.51
N GLU A 40 16.03 -1.16 14.54
CA GLU A 40 16.07 -1.65 15.91
C GLU A 40 14.84 -2.52 16.16
N VAL A 41 14.96 -3.85 15.93
CA VAL A 41 13.84 -4.79 15.92
C VAL A 41 13.70 -5.50 17.26
N ARG A 42 12.46 -5.69 17.70
CA ARG A 42 12.10 -6.60 18.80
C ARG A 42 10.96 -7.52 18.38
N SER A 43 11.11 -8.79 18.72
CA SER A 43 10.08 -9.81 18.55
C SER A 43 9.21 -9.89 19.80
N TYR A 44 7.95 -10.21 19.61
CA TYR A 44 7.03 -10.50 20.70
C TYR A 44 5.93 -11.46 20.25
N GLY A 45 5.22 -12.02 21.22
CA GLY A 45 4.10 -12.89 20.94
C GLY A 45 3.12 -12.93 22.07
N TRP A 46 1.93 -13.40 21.80
CA TRP A 46 0.95 -13.78 22.81
C TRP A 46 0.11 -14.96 22.34
N GLU A 47 -0.46 -15.64 23.30
CA GLU A 47 -1.38 -16.76 23.09
C GLU A 47 -2.67 -16.53 23.87
N ALA A 48 -3.81 -16.75 23.21
CA ALA A 48 -5.14 -16.79 23.77
C ALA A 48 -5.93 -17.90 23.07
N ASP A 49 -7.00 -17.57 22.37
CA ASP A 49 -7.73 -18.42 21.42
C ASP A 49 -6.94 -18.65 20.12
N ALA A 50 -5.98 -17.79 19.84
CA ALA A 50 -5.07 -17.81 18.71
C ALA A 50 -3.64 -17.56 19.16
N ILE A 51 -2.69 -17.93 18.32
CA ILE A 51 -1.27 -17.62 18.47
C ILE A 51 -0.96 -16.38 17.64
N THR A 52 -0.36 -15.39 18.27
CA THR A 52 0.13 -14.17 17.59
C THR A 52 1.63 -14.12 17.70
N ARG A 53 2.28 -13.75 16.60
CA ARG A 53 3.69 -13.42 16.50
C ARG A 53 3.81 -12.03 15.91
N GLY A 54 4.64 -11.20 16.49
CA GLY A 54 4.79 -9.80 16.07
C GLY A 54 6.23 -9.34 16.09
N LEU A 55 6.47 -8.35 15.26
CA LEU A 55 7.68 -7.54 15.25
C LEU A 55 7.30 -6.09 15.48
N ILE A 56 8.12 -5.41 16.24
CA ILE A 56 8.09 -3.97 16.36
C ILE A 56 9.50 -3.46 16.13
N TRP A 57 9.65 -2.43 15.31
CA TRP A 57 10.95 -1.82 15.08
C TRP A 57 10.87 -0.32 14.90
N HIS A 58 11.95 0.34 15.28
CA HIS A 58 12.24 1.71 14.94
C HIS A 58 13.27 1.72 13.81
N CYS A 59 13.02 2.51 12.77
CA CYS A 59 13.95 2.71 11.67
C CYS A 59 14.75 4.00 11.89
N SER A 60 16.08 3.91 11.97
CA SER A 60 16.95 5.08 12.15
C SER A 60 16.98 6.00 10.92
N THR A 61 16.69 5.49 9.73
CA THR A 61 16.69 6.26 8.48
C THR A 61 15.44 7.12 8.31
N CYS A 62 14.24 6.55 8.51
CA CYS A 62 12.98 7.28 8.30
C CYS A 62 12.29 7.69 9.61
N HIS A 63 12.86 7.36 10.76
CA HIS A 63 12.36 7.64 12.11
C HIS A 63 10.93 7.16 12.37
N ARG A 64 10.48 6.13 11.65
CA ARG A 64 9.16 5.51 11.81
C ARG A 64 9.23 4.31 12.73
N ILE A 65 8.15 4.12 13.47
CA ILE A 65 7.92 2.89 14.22
C ILE A 65 6.91 2.06 13.41
N VAL A 66 7.25 0.81 13.18
CA VAL A 66 6.37 -0.15 12.51
C VAL A 66 6.05 -1.27 13.50
N ILE A 67 4.79 -1.65 13.52
CA ILE A 67 4.27 -2.76 14.30
C ILE A 67 3.59 -3.70 13.32
N ALA A 68 4.03 -4.94 13.29
CA ALA A 68 3.48 -5.95 12.40
C ALA A 68 3.13 -7.20 13.22
N GLU A 69 1.96 -7.77 12.95
CA GLU A 69 1.45 -8.93 13.65
C GLU A 69 0.86 -9.95 12.68
N CYS A 70 1.20 -11.21 12.88
CA CYS A 70 0.56 -12.34 12.26
C CYS A 70 -0.22 -13.13 13.32
N ARG A 71 -1.48 -13.44 13.04
CA ARG A 71 -2.35 -14.18 13.93
C ARG A 71 -2.91 -15.43 13.25
N ALA A 72 -2.81 -16.58 13.90
CA ALA A 72 -3.37 -17.84 13.41
C ALA A 72 -4.07 -18.61 14.52
N ARG A 73 -5.07 -19.40 14.15
CA ARG A 73 -5.68 -20.37 15.09
C ARG A 73 -4.64 -21.42 15.49
N LYS A 74 -4.66 -21.91 16.74
CA LYS A 74 -3.68 -22.86 17.29
C LYS A 74 -3.43 -24.09 16.42
N ASN A 75 -4.48 -24.60 15.76
CA ASN A 75 -4.40 -25.77 14.88
C ASN A 75 -3.95 -25.46 13.43
N ARG A 76 -3.67 -24.20 13.09
CA ARG A 76 -3.25 -23.75 11.75
C ARG A 76 -2.01 -22.85 11.79
N VAL A 77 -1.23 -22.96 12.87
CA VAL A 77 -0.01 -22.13 13.00
C VAL A 77 1.08 -22.67 12.08
N ASN A 78 1.53 -21.83 11.20
CA ASN A 78 2.76 -22.02 10.43
C ASN A 78 3.75 -20.92 10.82
N THR A 79 4.62 -21.22 11.78
CA THR A 79 5.59 -20.25 12.29
C THR A 79 6.59 -19.80 11.23
N LYS A 80 6.93 -20.66 10.27
CA LYS A 80 7.82 -20.33 9.16
C LYS A 80 7.19 -19.31 8.22
N GLU A 81 5.93 -19.52 7.84
CA GLU A 81 5.18 -18.60 7.00
C GLU A 81 4.98 -17.24 7.70
N MET A 82 4.59 -17.25 8.98
CA MET A 82 4.48 -16.03 9.78
C MET A 82 5.80 -15.25 9.81
N ALA A 83 6.92 -15.93 9.99
CA ALA A 83 8.25 -15.33 10.00
C ALA A 83 8.60 -14.72 8.63
N GLN A 84 8.34 -15.45 7.54
CA GLN A 84 8.57 -14.95 6.18
C GLN A 84 7.77 -13.68 5.90
N VAL A 85 6.50 -13.64 6.27
CA VAL A 85 5.66 -12.45 6.10
C VAL A 85 6.20 -11.29 6.92
N LEU A 86 6.47 -11.50 8.21
CA LEU A 86 6.90 -10.44 9.11
C LEU A 86 8.27 -9.86 8.70
N THR A 87 9.22 -10.70 8.31
CA THR A 87 10.56 -10.26 7.93
C THR A 87 10.65 -9.71 6.51
N SER A 88 9.61 -9.88 5.68
CA SER A 88 9.54 -9.29 4.34
C SER A 88 9.13 -7.81 4.35
N ILE A 89 8.58 -7.31 5.45
CA ILE A 89 8.08 -5.95 5.55
C ILE A 89 9.22 -4.93 5.53
N ARG A 90 9.08 -3.90 4.71
CA ARG A 90 10.01 -2.77 4.63
C ARG A 90 9.26 -1.47 4.90
N CYS A 91 9.85 -0.58 5.70
CA CYS A 91 9.24 0.72 6.00
C CYS A 91 9.59 1.80 4.97
N HIS A 92 10.60 1.55 4.16
CA HIS A 92 11.00 2.39 3.03
C HIS A 92 11.77 1.52 2.02
N TYR A 93 11.90 2.05 0.81
CA TYR A 93 12.65 1.43 -0.26
C TYR A 93 13.83 2.32 -0.64
N GLU A 94 14.91 1.72 -1.09
CA GLU A 94 16.01 2.44 -1.69
C GLU A 94 15.62 2.87 -3.12
N GLY A 95 16.16 4.02 -3.58
CA GLY A 95 15.88 4.54 -4.92
C GLY A 95 14.84 5.66 -4.98
N GLY A 96 14.58 6.15 -6.20
CA GLY A 96 13.73 7.33 -6.47
C GLY A 96 12.23 7.06 -6.50
N THR A 97 11.80 5.78 -6.50
CA THR A 97 10.40 5.37 -6.53
C THR A 97 10.02 4.51 -5.34
N ALA A 98 8.75 4.47 -5.01
CA ALA A 98 8.17 3.55 -4.03
C ALA A 98 7.11 2.66 -4.70
N PRO A 99 7.11 1.34 -4.46
CA PRO A 99 6.08 0.45 -4.94
C PRO A 99 4.79 0.63 -4.12
N TRP A 100 3.68 0.59 -4.83
CA TRP A 100 2.34 0.56 -4.29
C TRP A 100 1.62 -0.63 -4.90
N ALA A 101 1.35 -1.64 -4.09
CA ALA A 101 0.75 -2.88 -4.55
C ALA A 101 -0.54 -3.19 -3.80
N VAL A 102 -1.52 -3.73 -4.52
CA VAL A 102 -2.74 -4.28 -3.97
C VAL A 102 -3.28 -5.37 -4.88
N PHE A 103 -3.58 -6.54 -4.32
CA PHE A 103 -3.93 -7.74 -5.06
C PHE A 103 -2.85 -8.10 -6.10
N ASP A 104 -3.21 -8.14 -7.36
CA ASP A 104 -2.36 -8.41 -8.53
C ASP A 104 -1.92 -7.14 -9.28
N PHE A 105 -2.11 -5.97 -8.67
CA PHE A 105 -1.78 -4.67 -9.25
C PHE A 105 -0.66 -3.99 -8.47
N GLU A 106 0.37 -3.57 -9.18
CA GLU A 106 1.53 -2.84 -8.62
C GLU A 106 1.85 -1.63 -9.48
N VAL A 107 2.24 -0.54 -8.84
CA VAL A 107 2.70 0.69 -9.48
C VAL A 107 3.90 1.28 -8.72
N PHE A 108 4.92 1.69 -9.46
CA PHE A 108 6.07 2.40 -8.91
C PHE A 108 5.88 3.90 -9.06
N VAL A 109 5.82 4.61 -7.96
CA VAL A 109 5.53 6.04 -7.91
C VAL A 109 6.75 6.79 -7.39
N PRO A 110 7.16 7.93 -8.02
CA PRO A 110 8.23 8.75 -7.49
C PRO A 110 7.98 9.14 -6.03
N ARG A 111 9.03 9.11 -5.20
CA ARG A 111 8.93 9.29 -3.74
C ARG A 111 8.38 10.64 -3.29
N GLU A 112 8.50 11.66 -4.12
CA GLU A 112 7.92 12.96 -3.82
C GLU A 112 6.39 12.99 -3.86
N PHE A 113 5.76 11.92 -4.38
CA PHE A 113 4.31 11.79 -4.37
C PHE A 113 3.83 11.07 -3.12
N GLU A 114 2.90 11.67 -2.42
CA GLU A 114 2.24 11.11 -1.25
C GLU A 114 0.85 10.58 -1.62
N LEU A 115 0.49 9.42 -1.08
CA LEU A 115 -0.84 8.86 -1.27
C LEU A 115 -1.86 9.71 -0.49
N GLY A 116 -2.78 10.37 -1.22
CA GLY A 116 -3.86 11.14 -0.64
C GLY A 116 -5.16 10.34 -0.51
N LEU A 117 -5.46 9.49 -1.49
CA LEU A 117 -6.70 8.69 -1.51
C LEU A 117 -6.47 7.34 -2.17
N SER A 118 -7.03 6.30 -1.57
CA SER A 118 -7.17 4.98 -2.18
C SER A 118 -8.63 4.54 -2.18
N ARG A 119 -9.08 3.93 -3.27
CA ARG A 119 -10.39 3.29 -3.40
C ARG A 119 -10.18 1.86 -3.86
N LEU A 120 -10.64 0.92 -3.06
CA LEU A 120 -10.57 -0.50 -3.34
C LEU A 120 -12.01 -1.03 -3.38
N GLN A 121 -12.56 -1.07 -4.57
CA GLN A 121 -13.94 -1.51 -4.83
C GLN A 121 -13.94 -2.66 -5.81
N ALA A 122 -14.98 -3.48 -5.78
CA ALA A 122 -15.17 -4.52 -6.80
C ALA A 122 -15.15 -3.87 -8.19
N GLY A 123 -14.18 -4.27 -9.01
CA GLY A 123 -14.01 -3.74 -10.37
C GLY A 123 -13.26 -2.43 -10.51
N LEU A 124 -12.86 -1.76 -9.42
CA LEU A 124 -12.08 -0.52 -9.48
C LEU A 124 -11.02 -0.47 -8.38
N ILE A 125 -9.78 -0.36 -8.77
CA ILE A 125 -8.67 0.04 -7.90
C ILE A 125 -8.24 1.43 -8.34
N SER A 126 -8.22 2.39 -7.41
CA SER A 126 -7.83 3.77 -7.70
C SER A 126 -6.89 4.28 -6.63
N PHE A 127 -5.73 4.77 -7.05
CA PHE A 127 -4.78 5.50 -6.21
C PHE A 127 -4.66 6.94 -6.68
N SER A 128 -4.73 7.88 -5.78
CA SER A 128 -4.49 9.29 -6.04
C SER A 128 -3.34 9.79 -5.20
N PHE A 129 -2.30 10.22 -5.85
CA PHE A 129 -1.09 10.76 -5.25
C PHE A 129 -0.96 12.25 -5.54
N SER A 130 -0.30 12.99 -4.66
CA SER A 130 -0.02 14.41 -4.82
C SER A 130 1.43 14.74 -4.48
N ALA A 131 2.02 15.67 -5.24
CA ALA A 131 3.33 16.22 -4.99
C ALA A 131 3.33 17.71 -5.37
N LYS A 132 3.38 18.62 -4.40
CA LYS A 132 3.27 20.08 -4.61
C LYS A 132 2.03 20.44 -5.46
N LYS A 133 2.23 20.90 -6.70
CA LYS A 133 1.17 21.25 -7.65
C LYS A 133 0.84 20.13 -8.65
N ARG A 134 1.46 18.94 -8.50
CA ARG A 134 1.26 17.79 -9.39
C ARG A 134 0.33 16.78 -8.73
N ARG A 135 -0.46 16.13 -9.53
CA ARG A 135 -1.32 15.01 -9.11
C ARG A 135 -1.14 13.85 -10.07
N LEU A 136 -1.01 12.66 -9.54
CA LEU A 136 -0.99 11.40 -10.26
C LEU A 136 -2.22 10.59 -9.81
N VAL A 137 -3.00 10.10 -10.76
CA VAL A 137 -4.10 9.17 -10.49
C VAL A 137 -3.86 7.93 -11.32
N VAL A 138 -3.96 6.78 -10.69
CA VAL A 138 -3.81 5.49 -11.34
C VAL A 138 -5.06 4.68 -11.04
N ASP A 139 -5.82 4.38 -12.09
CA ASP A 139 -7.06 3.61 -12.00
C ASP A 139 -6.89 2.28 -12.76
N ARG A 140 -7.16 1.16 -12.09
CA ARG A 140 -7.28 -0.14 -12.71
C ARG A 140 -8.74 -0.58 -12.67
N LEU A 141 -9.28 -0.82 -13.84
CA LEU A 141 -10.65 -1.30 -14.00
C LEU A 141 -10.63 -2.83 -14.18
N GLY A 142 -11.27 -3.53 -13.27
CA GLY A 142 -11.66 -4.93 -13.48
C GLY A 142 -12.75 -4.99 -14.57
N MET A 143 -12.92 -6.15 -15.16
CA MET A 143 -13.93 -6.36 -16.22
C MET A 143 -13.82 -5.40 -17.42
N GLY A 144 -12.61 -4.97 -17.76
CA GLY A 144 -12.36 -4.09 -18.90
C GLY A 144 -13.00 -4.60 -20.20
N GLN A 145 -12.99 -5.91 -20.43
CA GLN A 145 -13.65 -6.54 -21.58
C GLN A 145 -15.16 -6.26 -21.65
N VAL A 146 -15.84 -6.17 -20.49
CA VAL A 146 -17.28 -5.86 -20.45
C VAL A 146 -17.51 -4.41 -20.79
N VAL A 147 -16.68 -3.53 -20.23
CA VAL A 147 -16.75 -2.06 -20.46
C VAL A 147 -16.43 -1.75 -21.92
N MET A 148 -15.41 -2.40 -22.48
CA MET A 148 -14.95 -2.18 -23.87
C MET A 148 -15.81 -2.89 -24.93
N LYS A 149 -16.79 -3.71 -24.53
CA LYS A 149 -17.66 -4.44 -25.50
C LYS A 149 -18.47 -3.48 -26.39
N HIS A 150 -18.82 -2.32 -25.88
CA HIS A 150 -19.68 -1.35 -26.56
C HIS A 150 -19.03 0.03 -26.73
N SER A 151 -17.75 0.17 -26.42
CA SER A 151 -17.04 1.45 -26.46
C SER A 151 -15.57 1.23 -26.78
N SER A 152 -15.00 2.11 -27.57
CA SER A 152 -13.55 2.18 -27.73
C SER A 152 -12.89 2.81 -26.50
N LEU A 153 -11.61 2.55 -26.27
CA LEU A 153 -10.89 3.05 -25.10
C LEU A 153 -10.87 4.59 -25.03
N ASP A 154 -10.69 5.26 -26.17
CA ASP A 154 -10.71 6.72 -26.25
C ASP A 154 -12.10 7.29 -25.99
N ALA A 155 -13.17 6.65 -26.49
CA ALA A 155 -14.54 7.03 -26.20
C ALA A 155 -14.86 6.87 -24.70
N TYR A 156 -14.44 5.75 -24.10
CA TYR A 156 -14.58 5.52 -22.66
C TYR A 156 -13.87 6.60 -21.82
N VAL A 157 -12.61 6.93 -22.14
CA VAL A 157 -11.86 7.97 -21.43
C VAL A 157 -12.56 9.33 -21.55
N ARG A 158 -13.09 9.67 -22.74
CA ARG A 158 -13.85 10.91 -22.93
C ARG A 158 -15.11 10.95 -22.10
N ASP A 159 -15.86 9.87 -22.03
CA ASP A 159 -17.11 9.78 -21.29
C ASP A 159 -16.89 9.88 -19.79
N VAL A 160 -16.01 9.05 -19.22
CA VAL A 160 -15.72 9.02 -17.78
C VAL A 160 -15.14 10.34 -17.26
N HIS A 161 -14.33 11.01 -18.08
CA HIS A 161 -13.68 12.26 -17.71
C HIS A 161 -14.29 13.50 -18.36
N TYR A 162 -15.42 13.36 -19.06
CA TYR A 162 -16.04 14.43 -19.86
C TYR A 162 -16.14 15.77 -19.14
N LYS A 163 -16.64 15.80 -17.90
CA LYS A 163 -16.76 17.05 -17.13
C LYS A 163 -15.43 17.77 -16.92
N LYS A 164 -14.34 17.03 -16.77
CA LYS A 164 -12.99 17.56 -16.56
C LYS A 164 -12.32 17.92 -17.89
N LEU A 165 -12.60 17.15 -18.94
CA LEU A 165 -11.91 17.25 -20.23
C LEU A 165 -12.60 18.18 -21.23
N ARG A 166 -13.87 18.58 -21.01
CA ARG A 166 -14.61 19.43 -21.95
C ARG A 166 -13.95 20.77 -22.26
N LYS A 167 -13.14 21.29 -21.34
CA LYS A 167 -12.38 22.54 -21.48
C LYS A 167 -10.95 22.32 -21.96
N ILE A 168 -10.58 21.09 -22.28
CA ILE A 168 -9.23 20.68 -22.63
C ILE A 168 -9.22 20.23 -24.08
N ARG A 169 -8.28 20.70 -24.87
CA ARG A 169 -8.03 20.16 -26.21
C ARG A 169 -7.13 18.95 -26.09
N LEU A 170 -7.68 17.75 -26.29
CA LEU A 170 -6.95 16.50 -26.18
C LEU A 170 -6.33 16.11 -27.53
N ARG A 171 -5.08 15.68 -27.49
CA ARG A 171 -4.39 14.97 -28.57
C ARG A 171 -4.20 13.53 -28.13
N PHE A 172 -4.66 12.58 -28.94
CA PHE A 172 -4.52 11.14 -28.70
C PHE A 172 -3.43 10.61 -29.63
N GLN A 173 -2.55 9.78 -29.07
CA GLN A 173 -1.51 9.06 -29.79
C GLN A 173 -1.61 7.59 -29.44
N PRO A 174 -1.74 6.65 -30.40
CA PRO A 174 -1.65 5.24 -30.13
C PRO A 174 -0.28 4.91 -29.54
N VAL A 175 -0.25 4.03 -28.57
CA VAL A 175 0.98 3.53 -27.96
C VAL A 175 0.85 2.04 -27.72
N ASP A 176 1.97 1.33 -27.84
CA ASP A 176 2.12 -0.03 -27.34
C ASP A 176 2.92 0.05 -26.05
N TRP A 177 2.37 -0.52 -24.97
CA TRP A 177 3.03 -0.60 -23.69
C TRP A 177 3.22 -2.06 -23.31
N ASN A 178 4.42 -2.59 -23.55
CA ASN A 178 4.76 -3.99 -23.25
C ASN A 178 3.80 -5.02 -23.89
N GLY A 179 3.44 -4.80 -25.15
CA GLY A 179 2.51 -5.66 -25.88
C GLY A 179 1.01 -5.38 -25.61
N HIS A 180 0.72 -4.28 -24.92
CA HIS A 180 -0.65 -3.81 -24.70
C HIS A 180 -0.94 -2.56 -25.51
N GLU A 181 -1.89 -2.65 -26.43
CA GLU A 181 -2.36 -1.49 -27.18
C GLU A 181 -3.06 -0.48 -26.26
N GLY A 182 -2.74 0.78 -26.41
CA GLY A 182 -3.31 1.86 -25.62
C GLY A 182 -3.24 3.21 -26.29
N PHE A 183 -3.59 4.24 -25.55
CA PHE A 183 -3.46 5.63 -26.00
C PHE A 183 -2.76 6.48 -24.96
N ARG A 184 -1.80 7.26 -25.41
CA ARG A 184 -1.31 8.41 -24.71
C ARG A 184 -2.14 9.61 -25.12
N PHE A 185 -2.60 10.41 -24.18
CA PHE A 185 -3.25 11.67 -24.49
C PHE A 185 -2.66 12.79 -23.67
N GLU A 186 -2.55 13.95 -24.31
CA GLU A 186 -2.08 15.18 -23.71
C GLU A 186 -3.12 16.26 -23.97
N GLY A 187 -3.29 17.16 -23.02
CA GLY A 187 -4.27 18.21 -23.14
C GLY A 187 -3.81 19.51 -22.54
N GLU A 188 -4.06 20.60 -23.24
CA GLU A 188 -3.84 21.95 -22.76
C GLU A 188 -5.16 22.63 -22.41
N HIS A 189 -5.17 23.36 -21.31
CA HIS A 189 -6.33 24.16 -20.94
C HIS A 189 -6.58 25.22 -22.00
N LYS A 190 -7.78 25.25 -22.61
CA LYS A 190 -8.17 26.37 -23.45
C LYS A 190 -8.14 27.61 -22.57
N ARG A 191 -7.23 28.54 -22.85
CA ARG A 191 -7.25 29.87 -22.23
C ARG A 191 -8.59 30.51 -22.65
N VAL A 192 -9.51 30.64 -21.73
CA VAL A 192 -10.67 31.52 -21.91
C VAL A 192 -10.11 32.92 -21.64
N TYR A 193 -9.93 33.68 -22.69
CA TYR A 193 -9.73 35.11 -22.52
C TYR A 193 -11.11 35.66 -22.15
N ASP A 194 -11.29 35.97 -20.87
CA ASP A 194 -12.41 36.81 -20.45
C ASP A 194 -12.12 38.21 -20.97
N TRP A 195 -12.93 38.66 -21.89
CA TRP A 195 -13.00 40.06 -22.36
C TRP A 195 -13.85 40.87 -21.38
#